data_ff9b90c70b71d0547829614476306322
#
_entry.id   ff9b90c70b71d0547829614476306322
#
_cell.length_a   1.000
_cell.length_b   1.000
_cell.length_c   1.000
_cell.angle_alpha   90.00
_cell.angle_beta   90.00
_cell.angle_gamma   90.00
#
_symmetry.space_group_name_H-M   'P 1'
#
loop_
_entity.id
_entity.type
_entity.pdbx_description
1 polymer ?
#
loop_
_entity_poly.entity_id
_entity_poly.type
_entity_poly.pdbx_seq_one_letter_code
_entity_poly.pdbx_strand_id
1 'polypeptide(L)'
;SEKQLGGFSKRHTLINHLREEDGNLILLSLGDLTGKVGRQGEIKMETALEALGLMGYDVHNIGEKDLDIGTDLLGYFSQISNVGFVSSNIKFTTPVLEIKPYVIKEVKTKEIILKVGILGVLSPELVGNYYHDMEVMDPVLSLKPLLKDLHDKTDILILLSHAEVEESIKIAEACPDLNLIISGHMVDRPDLYLEKVNDTYIIPVGEKGKYVGKITLSSQQKQVGEGEHFDNLSPGIEITPLDGKFEDSSDITMLLKIYQQRLRDEELLLQVIKSDPSSSLTFIGNDDCAVCHNKIYKHWEETGHASAYETLEKVEHEYDPECVECHVVGLNYFTGFETIESTPGLKGVGCESCHGPGSNHKETQSKDYGRVDVGVERCGTCHNDEHSPNFEFEDYWQKIKHPREGK
;
A
#
# COMPACT_ATOMS: atom_id res chain seq x y z
N SER A 1 11.17 4.98 13.29
CA SER A 1 12.29 5.88 12.98
C SER A 1 11.72 7.22 12.53
N GLU A 2 12.40 8.34 12.79
CA GLU A 2 11.94 9.68 12.39
C GLU A 2 11.74 9.87 10.88
N LYS A 3 12.26 8.95 10.08
CA LYS A 3 12.13 8.95 8.60
C LYS A 3 11.03 8.03 8.07
N GLN A 4 10.38 7.23 8.91
CA GLN A 4 9.29 6.37 8.48
C GLN A 4 8.02 7.19 8.34
N LEU A 5 7.52 7.29 7.10
CA LEU A 5 6.30 8.02 6.77
C LEU A 5 5.12 7.06 6.60
N GLY A 6 3.90 7.60 6.85
CA GLY A 6 2.67 6.88 6.56
C GLY A 6 2.03 6.25 7.80
N GLY A 7 1.00 5.44 7.52
CA GLY A 7 0.21 4.68 8.49
C GLY A 7 -1.19 5.26 8.71
N PHE A 8 -2.17 4.35 8.80
CA PHE A 8 -3.57 4.71 9.05
C PHE A 8 -3.77 5.44 10.38
N SER A 9 -2.97 5.09 11.39
CA SER A 9 -3.08 5.66 12.74
C SER A 9 -2.79 7.17 12.75
N LYS A 10 -1.67 7.58 12.17
CA LYS A 10 -1.29 8.99 12.03
C LYS A 10 -2.23 9.75 11.09
N ARG A 11 -2.70 9.08 10.03
CA ARG A 11 -3.68 9.65 9.09
C ARG A 11 -4.98 9.99 9.80
N HIS A 12 -5.49 9.10 10.66
CA HIS A 12 -6.69 9.35 11.46
C HIS A 12 -6.53 10.58 12.35
N THR A 13 -5.40 10.70 13.03
CA THR A 13 -5.10 11.87 13.88
C THR A 13 -5.11 13.16 13.06
N LEU A 14 -4.44 13.20 11.90
CA LEU A 14 -4.45 14.38 11.03
C LEU A 14 -5.88 14.71 10.54
N ILE A 15 -6.65 13.71 10.09
CA ILE A 15 -8.02 13.91 9.59
C ILE A 15 -8.92 14.48 10.70
N ASN A 16 -8.76 14.04 11.94
CA ASN A 16 -9.52 14.58 13.07
C ASN A 16 -9.17 16.05 13.33
N HIS A 17 -7.90 16.42 13.27
CA HIS A 17 -7.50 17.83 13.36
C HIS A 17 -8.10 18.67 12.23
N LEU A 18 -8.06 18.18 11.00
CA LEU A 18 -8.65 18.88 9.85
C LEU A 18 -10.18 19.05 9.99
N ARG A 19 -10.88 18.09 10.60
CA ARG A 19 -12.32 18.19 10.87
C ARG A 19 -12.65 19.21 11.95
N GLU A 20 -11.80 19.35 12.95
CA GLU A 20 -11.97 20.38 13.98
C GLU A 20 -11.78 21.78 13.40
N GLU A 21 -10.90 21.94 12.42
CA GLU A 21 -10.63 23.21 11.73
C GLU A 21 -11.73 23.55 10.71
N ASP A 22 -12.15 22.56 9.92
CA ASP A 22 -13.11 22.72 8.82
C ASP A 22 -14.05 21.50 8.76
N GLY A 23 -15.28 21.69 9.17
CA GLY A 23 -16.28 20.62 9.26
C GLY A 23 -16.74 20.03 7.92
N ASN A 24 -16.38 20.64 6.78
CA ASN A 24 -16.84 20.25 5.46
C ASN A 24 -15.72 19.58 4.64
N LEU A 25 -15.35 18.36 5.00
CA LEU A 25 -14.37 17.58 4.27
C LEU A 25 -15.04 16.51 3.41
N ILE A 26 -14.56 16.35 2.18
CA ILE A 26 -14.77 15.15 1.36
C ILE A 26 -13.46 14.37 1.40
N LEU A 27 -13.50 13.14 1.90
CA LEU A 27 -12.33 12.27 1.99
C LEU A 27 -12.36 11.25 0.85
N LEU A 28 -11.31 11.25 0.05
CA LEU A 28 -11.18 10.47 -1.18
C LEU A 28 -9.98 9.54 -1.09
N SER A 29 -10.17 8.29 -1.53
CA SER A 29 -9.11 7.29 -1.67
C SER A 29 -8.92 6.91 -3.14
N LEU A 30 -7.67 6.82 -3.59
CA LEU A 30 -7.34 6.66 -5.00
C LEU A 30 -7.19 5.21 -5.45
N GLY A 31 -7.33 4.24 -4.56
CA GLY A 31 -7.13 2.82 -4.85
C GLY A 31 -5.99 2.19 -4.06
N ASP A 32 -5.77 0.91 -4.30
CA ASP A 32 -4.66 0.11 -3.76
C ASP A 32 -4.64 0.00 -2.22
N LEU A 33 -5.74 -0.47 -1.64
CA LEU A 33 -5.81 -0.75 -0.18
C LEU A 33 -5.08 -2.02 0.20
N THR A 34 -4.97 -2.98 -0.71
CA THR A 34 -4.20 -4.22 -0.53
C THR A 34 -3.30 -4.45 -1.73
N GLY A 35 -2.31 -5.28 -1.61
CA GLY A 35 -1.41 -5.71 -2.69
C GLY A 35 -1.03 -7.16 -2.51
N LYS A 36 -1.88 -7.93 -1.81
CA LYS A 36 -1.68 -9.35 -1.54
C LYS A 36 -2.87 -10.16 -2.00
N VAL A 37 -2.58 -11.28 -2.63
CA VAL A 37 -3.58 -12.31 -2.97
C VAL A 37 -3.79 -13.25 -1.78
N GLY A 38 -4.95 -13.92 -1.78
CA GLY A 38 -5.29 -14.91 -0.77
C GLY A 38 -5.76 -14.33 0.56
N ARG A 39 -5.82 -15.20 1.58
CA ARG A 39 -6.51 -14.87 2.83
C ARG A 39 -5.96 -13.65 3.56
N GLN A 40 -4.65 -13.44 3.56
CA GLN A 40 -4.06 -12.23 4.16
C GLN A 40 -4.51 -10.96 3.43
N GLY A 41 -4.57 -10.99 2.10
CA GLY A 41 -5.07 -9.86 1.29
C GLY A 41 -6.53 -9.52 1.61
N GLU A 42 -7.39 -10.53 1.79
CA GLU A 42 -8.78 -10.36 2.20
C GLU A 42 -8.90 -9.66 3.57
N ILE A 43 -8.15 -10.14 4.57
CA ILE A 43 -8.15 -9.55 5.92
C ILE A 43 -7.59 -8.12 5.89
N LYS A 44 -6.56 -7.86 5.08
CA LYS A 44 -6.01 -6.50 4.88
C LYS A 44 -7.02 -5.56 4.25
N MET A 45 -7.71 -5.99 3.20
CA MET A 45 -8.75 -5.17 2.55
C MET A 45 -9.86 -4.82 3.53
N GLU A 46 -10.39 -5.81 4.26
CA GLU A 46 -11.43 -5.60 5.27
C GLU A 46 -10.97 -4.59 6.33
N THR A 47 -9.77 -4.81 6.90
CA THR A 47 -9.18 -3.92 7.90
C THR A 47 -8.95 -2.51 7.36
N ALA A 48 -8.47 -2.37 6.13
CA ALA A 48 -8.25 -1.08 5.51
C ALA A 48 -9.56 -0.32 5.26
N LEU A 49 -10.61 -1.01 4.79
CA LEU A 49 -11.94 -0.42 4.60
C LEU A 49 -12.57 0.00 5.93
N GLU A 50 -12.40 -0.80 7.00
CA GLU A 50 -12.84 -0.42 8.33
C GLU A 50 -12.09 0.82 8.83
N ALA A 51 -10.77 0.91 8.61
CA ALA A 51 -9.98 2.11 8.92
C ALA A 51 -10.46 3.34 8.13
N LEU A 52 -10.72 3.19 6.82
CA LEU A 52 -11.29 4.29 6.02
C LEU A 52 -12.68 4.70 6.53
N GLY A 53 -13.52 3.73 6.92
CA GLY A 53 -14.83 3.98 7.52
C GLY A 53 -14.74 4.75 8.84
N LEU A 54 -13.82 4.36 9.75
CA LEU A 54 -13.55 5.07 11.00
C LEU A 54 -13.05 6.51 10.76
N MET A 55 -12.22 6.69 9.74
CA MET A 55 -11.78 8.00 9.30
C MET A 55 -12.88 8.79 8.56
N GLY A 56 -13.98 8.16 8.17
CA GLY A 56 -15.10 8.76 7.45
C GLY A 56 -14.77 9.12 6.01
N TYR A 57 -14.04 8.26 5.32
CA TYR A 57 -13.86 8.40 3.88
C TYR A 57 -15.20 8.27 3.14
N ASP A 58 -15.40 9.13 2.16
CA ASP A 58 -16.63 9.18 1.38
C ASP A 58 -16.58 8.24 0.17
N VAL A 59 -15.45 8.23 -0.53
CA VAL A 59 -15.30 7.50 -1.80
C VAL A 59 -13.92 6.85 -1.89
N HIS A 60 -13.92 5.61 -2.35
CA HIS A 60 -12.74 4.83 -2.71
C HIS A 60 -12.80 4.50 -4.20
N ASN A 61 -11.78 4.91 -4.96
CA ASN A 61 -11.56 4.44 -6.33
C ASN A 61 -10.92 3.07 -6.31
N ILE A 62 -11.08 2.28 -7.36
CA ILE A 62 -10.47 0.96 -7.49
C ILE A 62 -9.11 1.10 -8.17
N GLY A 63 -8.04 0.63 -7.52
CA GLY A 63 -6.70 0.44 -8.07
C GLY A 63 -6.47 -0.99 -8.56
N GLU A 64 -5.33 -1.23 -9.24
CA GLU A 64 -5.02 -2.55 -9.79
C GLU A 64 -4.84 -3.61 -8.70
N LYS A 65 -4.28 -3.23 -7.55
CA LYS A 65 -4.07 -4.18 -6.43
C LYS A 65 -5.35 -4.52 -5.67
N ASP A 66 -6.38 -3.65 -5.74
CA ASP A 66 -7.68 -3.97 -5.16
C ASP A 66 -8.35 -5.13 -5.93
N LEU A 67 -7.98 -5.32 -7.21
CA LEU A 67 -8.50 -6.41 -8.04
C LEU A 67 -7.91 -7.78 -7.66
N ASP A 68 -6.79 -7.83 -6.95
CA ASP A 68 -6.10 -9.06 -6.55
C ASP A 68 -6.94 -9.96 -5.62
N ILE A 69 -7.91 -9.39 -4.91
CA ILE A 69 -8.84 -10.19 -4.08
C ILE A 69 -9.94 -10.87 -4.88
N GLY A 70 -10.09 -10.55 -6.18
CA GLY A 70 -11.13 -11.07 -7.07
C GLY A 70 -12.44 -10.29 -6.99
N THR A 71 -13.23 -10.36 -8.07
CA THR A 71 -14.46 -9.57 -8.24
C THR A 71 -15.57 -9.91 -7.26
N ASP A 72 -15.69 -11.17 -6.84
CA ASP A 72 -16.71 -11.60 -5.89
C ASP A 72 -16.50 -10.95 -4.51
N LEU A 73 -15.26 -10.97 -4.01
CA LEU A 73 -14.92 -10.33 -2.73
C LEU A 73 -14.94 -8.82 -2.82
N LEU A 74 -14.46 -8.24 -3.93
CA LEU A 74 -14.58 -6.80 -4.16
C LEU A 74 -16.04 -6.36 -4.14
N GLY A 75 -16.93 -7.12 -4.78
CA GLY A 75 -18.37 -6.92 -4.75
C GLY A 75 -18.95 -7.04 -3.33
N TYR A 76 -18.55 -8.05 -2.58
CA TYR A 76 -18.95 -8.22 -1.18
C TYR A 76 -18.53 -7.03 -0.32
N PHE A 77 -17.27 -6.63 -0.38
CA PHE A 77 -16.75 -5.51 0.40
C PHE A 77 -17.40 -4.18 0.02
N SER A 78 -17.72 -3.96 -1.26
CA SER A 78 -18.44 -2.75 -1.68
C SER A 78 -19.86 -2.65 -1.09
N GLN A 79 -20.49 -3.80 -0.77
CA GLN A 79 -21.81 -3.83 -0.15
C GLN A 79 -21.79 -3.57 1.35
N ILE A 80 -20.79 -4.09 2.06
CA ILE A 80 -20.74 -3.99 3.52
C ILE A 80 -19.98 -2.77 4.03
N SER A 81 -19.17 -2.15 3.18
CA SER A 81 -18.36 -0.98 3.54
C SER A 81 -19.24 0.26 3.72
N ASN A 82 -18.86 1.11 4.67
CA ASN A 82 -19.41 2.46 4.83
C ASN A 82 -18.79 3.46 3.83
N VAL A 83 -17.78 3.04 3.06
CA VAL A 83 -17.11 3.85 2.03
C VAL A 83 -17.70 3.53 0.67
N GLY A 84 -18.11 4.54 -0.09
CA GLY A 84 -18.66 4.35 -1.44
C GLY A 84 -17.57 3.94 -2.44
N PHE A 85 -17.82 2.91 -3.25
CA PHE A 85 -16.90 2.50 -4.30
C PHE A 85 -17.24 3.18 -5.62
N VAL A 86 -16.22 3.65 -6.33
CA VAL A 86 -16.37 4.26 -7.65
C VAL A 86 -15.43 3.64 -8.68
N SER A 87 -15.94 3.35 -9.86
CA SER A 87 -15.14 3.08 -11.05
C SER A 87 -15.94 3.41 -12.32
N SER A 88 -15.41 4.30 -13.14
CA SER A 88 -16.06 4.76 -14.36
C SER A 88 -15.71 3.91 -15.58
N ASN A 89 -14.62 3.13 -15.53
CA ASN A 89 -14.10 2.41 -16.70
C ASN A 89 -13.88 0.90 -16.48
N ILE A 90 -14.26 0.34 -15.34
CA ILE A 90 -14.26 -1.11 -15.15
C ILE A 90 -15.66 -1.66 -15.47
N LYS A 91 -15.70 -2.61 -16.39
CA LYS A 91 -16.91 -3.35 -16.75
C LYS A 91 -16.80 -4.77 -16.21
N PHE A 92 -17.64 -5.09 -15.25
CA PHE A 92 -17.74 -6.43 -14.68
C PHE A 92 -18.65 -7.32 -15.56
N THR A 93 -18.28 -8.59 -15.76
CA THR A 93 -19.11 -9.59 -16.47
C THR A 93 -20.40 -9.84 -15.72
N THR A 94 -20.31 -9.98 -14.39
CA THR A 94 -21.48 -9.96 -13.49
C THR A 94 -21.56 -8.57 -12.87
N PRO A 95 -22.69 -7.85 -13.03
CA PRO A 95 -22.80 -6.49 -12.49
C PRO A 95 -22.59 -6.44 -10.98
N VAL A 96 -21.70 -5.58 -10.51
CA VAL A 96 -21.49 -5.27 -9.09
C VAL A 96 -22.19 -3.94 -8.82
N LEU A 97 -23.42 -4.00 -8.31
CA LEU A 97 -24.33 -2.85 -8.23
C LEU A 97 -23.84 -1.74 -7.30
N GLU A 98 -23.03 -2.07 -6.31
CA GLU A 98 -22.53 -1.09 -5.32
C GLU A 98 -21.31 -0.32 -5.80
N ILE A 99 -20.62 -0.80 -6.85
CA ILE A 99 -19.56 -0.04 -7.51
C ILE A 99 -20.24 0.88 -8.53
N LYS A 100 -20.23 2.16 -8.25
CA LYS A 100 -20.92 3.17 -9.06
C LYS A 100 -19.98 3.75 -10.12
N PRO A 101 -20.49 4.13 -11.31
CA PRO A 101 -19.69 4.85 -12.31
C PRO A 101 -19.31 6.25 -11.85
N TYR A 102 -20.08 6.85 -10.96
CA TYR A 102 -19.81 8.11 -10.28
C TYR A 102 -20.60 8.22 -8.98
N VAL A 103 -20.20 9.14 -8.12
CA VAL A 103 -20.88 9.50 -6.87
C VAL A 103 -21.11 11.01 -6.87
N ILE A 104 -22.29 11.49 -6.44
CA ILE A 104 -22.55 12.91 -6.20
C ILE A 104 -22.63 13.15 -4.70
N LYS A 105 -21.79 14.07 -4.21
CA LYS A 105 -21.78 14.53 -2.82
C LYS A 105 -22.26 15.97 -2.70
N GLU A 106 -23.11 16.24 -1.72
CA GLU A 106 -23.54 17.60 -1.40
C GLU A 106 -22.66 18.16 -0.27
N VAL A 107 -22.04 19.31 -0.53
CA VAL A 107 -21.25 20.07 0.44
C VAL A 107 -22.01 21.33 0.82
N LYS A 108 -22.38 21.45 2.08
CA LYS A 108 -23.08 22.62 2.59
C LYS A 108 -22.07 23.66 3.06
N THR A 109 -22.00 24.76 2.34
CA THR A 109 -21.28 25.96 2.80
C THR A 109 -22.22 26.87 3.62
N LYS A 110 -21.73 28.02 4.09
CA LYS A 110 -22.57 29.01 4.79
C LYS A 110 -23.62 29.65 3.86
N GLU A 111 -23.36 29.66 2.57
CA GLU A 111 -24.16 30.44 1.59
C GLU A 111 -24.90 29.53 0.60
N ILE A 112 -24.31 28.41 0.22
CA ILE A 112 -24.82 27.54 -0.85
C ILE A 112 -24.62 26.06 -0.54
N ILE A 113 -25.32 25.21 -1.27
CA ILE A 113 -25.07 23.76 -1.34
C ILE A 113 -24.41 23.46 -2.66
N LEU A 114 -23.19 22.94 -2.63
CA LEU A 114 -22.43 22.51 -3.80
C LEU A 114 -22.63 21.01 -4.04
N LYS A 115 -22.85 20.63 -5.29
CA LYS A 115 -22.91 19.24 -5.75
C LYS A 115 -21.60 18.89 -6.44
N VAL A 116 -20.83 18.01 -5.80
CA VAL A 116 -19.54 17.53 -6.29
C VAL A 116 -19.72 16.15 -6.91
N GLY A 117 -19.50 16.06 -8.21
CA GLY A 117 -19.45 14.80 -8.94
C GLY A 117 -18.06 14.19 -8.83
N ILE A 118 -17.97 12.93 -8.39
CA ILE A 118 -16.73 12.20 -8.18
C ILE A 118 -16.76 10.98 -9.08
N LEU A 119 -15.78 10.91 -10.00
CA LEU A 119 -15.56 9.82 -10.93
C LEU A 119 -14.25 9.10 -10.56
N GLY A 120 -14.08 7.85 -11.00
CA GLY A 120 -12.86 7.09 -10.76
C GLY A 120 -12.44 6.32 -12.00
N VAL A 121 -11.16 6.33 -12.34
CA VAL A 121 -10.61 5.51 -13.42
C VAL A 121 -9.39 4.75 -12.96
N LEU A 122 -9.19 3.60 -13.59
CA LEU A 122 -8.00 2.76 -13.51
C LEU A 122 -7.36 2.69 -14.88
N SER A 123 -6.04 2.89 -14.96
CA SER A 123 -5.31 2.74 -16.23
C SER A 123 -5.36 1.29 -16.71
N PRO A 124 -5.75 1.02 -17.95
CA PRO A 124 -5.66 -0.32 -18.55
C PRO A 124 -4.22 -0.85 -18.63
N GLU A 125 -3.22 0.04 -18.68
CA GLU A 125 -1.80 -0.34 -18.76
C GLU A 125 -1.27 -0.99 -17.48
N LEU A 126 -1.92 -0.70 -16.33
CA LEU A 126 -1.57 -1.29 -15.03
C LEU A 126 -2.16 -2.69 -14.84
N VAL A 127 -3.15 -3.05 -15.65
CA VAL A 127 -3.90 -4.30 -15.50
C VAL A 127 -3.46 -5.29 -16.57
N GLY A 128 -2.86 -6.41 -16.16
CA GLY A 128 -2.53 -7.49 -17.08
C GLY A 128 -3.78 -8.18 -17.62
N ASN A 129 -3.64 -8.96 -18.72
CA ASN A 129 -4.73 -9.71 -19.38
C ASN A 129 -5.25 -10.92 -18.56
N TYR A 130 -5.18 -10.88 -17.24
CA TYR A 130 -5.40 -12.05 -16.37
C TYR A 130 -6.84 -12.13 -15.80
N TYR A 131 -7.64 -11.09 -15.93
CA TYR A 131 -8.99 -11.10 -15.39
C TYR A 131 -9.99 -11.54 -16.46
N HIS A 132 -10.69 -12.66 -16.21
CA HIS A 132 -11.70 -13.20 -17.14
C HIS A 132 -13.12 -12.66 -16.88
N ASP A 133 -13.32 -12.04 -15.75
CA ASP A 133 -14.63 -11.61 -15.23
C ASP A 133 -14.80 -10.10 -15.22
N MET A 134 -13.82 -9.35 -15.70
CA MET A 134 -13.88 -7.90 -15.88
C MET A 134 -13.05 -7.43 -17.08
N GLU A 135 -13.34 -6.22 -17.54
CA GLU A 135 -12.63 -5.50 -18.59
C GLU A 135 -12.37 -4.07 -18.13
N VAL A 136 -11.11 -3.64 -18.14
CA VAL A 136 -10.75 -2.24 -17.91
C VAL A 136 -10.75 -1.53 -19.26
N MET A 137 -11.67 -0.61 -19.43
CA MET A 137 -11.93 0.09 -20.71
C MET A 137 -11.08 1.35 -20.80
N ASP A 138 -10.97 1.91 -22.01
CA ASP A 138 -10.35 3.22 -22.22
C ASP A 138 -11.02 4.29 -21.34
N PRO A 139 -10.25 5.03 -20.51
CA PRO A 139 -10.79 6.03 -19.59
C PRO A 139 -11.55 7.14 -20.30
N VAL A 140 -11.02 7.67 -21.41
CA VAL A 140 -11.62 8.80 -22.14
C VAL A 140 -12.95 8.40 -22.76
N LEU A 141 -13.02 7.19 -23.37
CA LEU A 141 -14.27 6.70 -23.97
C LEU A 141 -15.33 6.44 -22.91
N SER A 142 -14.92 5.99 -21.73
CA SER A 142 -15.83 5.72 -20.61
C SER A 142 -16.33 7.01 -19.93
N LEU A 143 -15.48 8.02 -19.79
CA LEU A 143 -15.80 9.27 -19.11
C LEU A 143 -16.75 10.17 -19.92
N LYS A 144 -16.57 10.29 -21.24
CA LYS A 144 -17.37 11.22 -22.07
C LYS A 144 -18.89 11.14 -21.88
N PRO A 145 -19.53 9.95 -21.91
CA PRO A 145 -20.97 9.86 -21.68
C PRO A 145 -21.37 10.22 -20.25
N LEU A 146 -20.54 9.91 -19.25
CA LEU A 146 -20.79 10.22 -17.84
C LEU A 146 -20.69 11.73 -17.57
N LEU A 147 -19.67 12.41 -18.14
CA LEU A 147 -19.51 13.85 -18.04
C LEU A 147 -20.69 14.59 -18.62
N LYS A 148 -21.18 14.15 -19.77
CA LYS A 148 -22.40 14.69 -20.37
C LYS A 148 -23.64 14.52 -19.48
N ASP A 149 -23.76 13.36 -18.80
CA ASP A 149 -24.88 13.12 -17.87
C ASP A 149 -24.77 13.96 -16.59
N LEU A 150 -23.55 14.27 -16.15
CA LEU A 150 -23.26 15.02 -14.93
C LEU A 150 -23.30 16.54 -15.10
N HIS A 151 -23.18 17.04 -16.34
CA HIS A 151 -23.05 18.46 -16.66
C HIS A 151 -24.09 19.36 -15.97
N ASP A 152 -25.37 18.96 -16.01
CA ASP A 152 -26.47 19.74 -15.42
C ASP A 152 -26.80 19.31 -13.98
N LYS A 153 -26.06 18.32 -13.42
CA LYS A 153 -26.34 17.73 -12.10
C LYS A 153 -25.33 18.13 -11.04
N THR A 154 -24.18 18.67 -11.45
CA THR A 154 -23.05 18.93 -10.56
C THR A 154 -22.46 20.30 -10.81
N ASP A 155 -21.92 20.90 -9.75
CA ASP A 155 -21.24 22.20 -9.80
C ASP A 155 -19.72 22.03 -9.98
N ILE A 156 -19.17 20.90 -9.53
CA ILE A 156 -17.76 20.57 -9.59
C ILE A 156 -17.60 19.09 -9.97
N LEU A 157 -16.69 18.79 -10.88
CA LEU A 157 -16.35 17.44 -11.32
C LEU A 157 -14.91 17.11 -10.94
N ILE A 158 -14.74 16.06 -10.12
CA ILE A 158 -13.46 15.55 -9.64
C ILE A 158 -13.26 14.14 -10.21
N LEU A 159 -12.11 13.90 -10.82
CA LEU A 159 -11.67 12.57 -11.24
C LEU A 159 -10.60 12.03 -10.30
N LEU A 160 -10.82 10.85 -9.76
CA LEU A 160 -9.81 10.03 -9.09
C LEU A 160 -9.12 9.17 -10.15
N SER A 161 -7.90 9.51 -10.50
CA SER A 161 -7.15 8.85 -11.56
C SER A 161 -6.10 7.91 -10.96
N HIS A 162 -6.37 6.61 -11.02
CA HIS A 162 -5.38 5.60 -10.69
C HIS A 162 -4.59 5.26 -11.96
N ALA A 163 -3.70 6.18 -12.32
CA ALA A 163 -2.89 6.20 -13.53
C ALA A 163 -1.66 7.08 -13.33
N GLU A 164 -0.70 6.96 -14.22
CA GLU A 164 0.44 7.87 -14.26
C GLU A 164 -0.01 9.30 -14.60
N VAL A 165 0.81 10.29 -14.23
CA VAL A 165 0.50 11.72 -14.43
C VAL A 165 0.32 12.04 -15.92
N GLU A 166 1.14 11.46 -16.79
CA GLU A 166 1.09 11.64 -18.24
C GLU A 166 -0.24 11.15 -18.85
N GLU A 167 -0.81 10.08 -18.32
CA GLU A 167 -2.13 9.59 -18.75
C GLU A 167 -3.23 10.54 -18.22
N SER A 168 -3.11 11.01 -16.99
CA SER A 168 -4.03 11.99 -16.39
C SER A 168 -4.06 13.30 -17.18
N ILE A 169 -2.92 13.74 -17.74
CA ILE A 169 -2.82 14.90 -18.66
C ILE A 169 -3.63 14.65 -19.94
N LYS A 170 -3.47 13.50 -20.57
CA LYS A 170 -4.22 13.13 -21.78
C LYS A 170 -5.73 13.08 -21.52
N ILE A 171 -6.13 12.60 -20.35
CA ILE A 171 -7.54 12.60 -19.93
C ILE A 171 -8.05 14.05 -19.80
N ALA A 172 -7.29 14.95 -19.16
CA ALA A 172 -7.65 16.37 -19.04
C ALA A 172 -7.79 17.07 -20.41
N GLU A 173 -6.90 16.78 -21.35
CA GLU A 173 -6.98 17.28 -22.72
C GLU A 173 -8.25 16.83 -23.44
N ALA A 174 -8.66 15.58 -23.25
CA ALA A 174 -9.80 14.96 -23.93
C ALA A 174 -11.15 15.20 -23.24
N CYS A 175 -11.16 15.62 -21.96
CA CYS A 175 -12.31 15.77 -21.08
C CYS A 175 -12.29 17.15 -20.39
N PRO A 176 -12.47 18.27 -21.10
CA PRO A 176 -12.34 19.63 -20.56
C PRO A 176 -13.42 20.02 -19.54
N ASP A 177 -14.48 19.22 -19.38
CA ASP A 177 -15.53 19.43 -18.38
C ASP A 177 -15.05 19.08 -16.95
N LEU A 178 -13.92 18.38 -16.79
CA LEU A 178 -13.34 18.08 -15.49
C LEU A 178 -12.71 19.35 -14.88
N ASN A 179 -12.99 19.60 -13.60
CA ASN A 179 -12.38 20.70 -12.86
C ASN A 179 -11.07 20.29 -12.17
N LEU A 180 -11.02 19.05 -11.66
CA LEU A 180 -9.90 18.54 -10.88
C LEU A 180 -9.65 17.08 -11.20
N ILE A 181 -8.40 16.72 -11.42
CA ILE A 181 -7.93 15.34 -11.46
C ILE A 181 -6.95 15.13 -10.30
N ILE A 182 -7.24 14.16 -9.43
CA ILE A 182 -6.33 13.72 -8.40
C ILE A 182 -5.67 12.43 -8.93
N SER A 183 -4.36 12.51 -9.21
CA SER A 183 -3.57 11.40 -9.77
C SER A 183 -2.78 10.70 -8.68
N GLY A 184 -2.82 9.38 -8.63
CA GLY A 184 -2.27 8.60 -7.52
C GLY A 184 -1.65 7.27 -7.91
N HIS A 185 -0.64 7.27 -8.81
CA HIS A 185 0.15 6.07 -9.11
C HIS A 185 1.59 6.47 -9.39
N MET A 186 2.58 5.68 -8.87
CA MET A 186 4.03 5.85 -9.08
C MET A 186 4.62 7.22 -8.67
N VAL A 187 3.97 7.95 -7.76
CA VAL A 187 4.48 9.21 -7.23
C VAL A 187 5.05 8.99 -5.84
N ASP A 188 6.35 8.74 -5.72
CA ASP A 188 6.98 8.52 -4.40
C ASP A 188 6.96 9.80 -3.54
N ARG A 189 7.22 10.95 -4.15
CA ARG A 189 7.20 12.24 -3.49
C ARG A 189 6.37 13.24 -4.29
N PRO A 190 5.17 13.60 -3.81
CA PRO A 190 4.34 14.56 -4.52
C PRO A 190 4.98 15.95 -4.48
N ASP A 191 5.18 16.53 -5.65
CA ASP A 191 5.58 17.92 -5.78
C ASP A 191 4.34 18.82 -5.66
N LEU A 192 4.52 20.00 -5.04
CA LEU A 192 3.47 21.03 -4.97
C LEU A 192 3.21 21.71 -6.34
N TYR A 193 3.66 21.08 -7.42
CA TYR A 193 3.47 21.60 -8.75
C TYR A 193 2.07 21.28 -9.26
N LEU A 194 1.28 22.35 -9.44
CA LEU A 194 -0.03 22.29 -10.08
C LEU A 194 0.15 22.30 -11.59
N GLU A 195 -0.17 21.23 -12.23
CA GLU A 195 -0.32 21.22 -13.66
C GLU A 195 -1.75 21.64 -14.03
N LYS A 196 -1.89 22.58 -14.95
CA LYS A 196 -3.18 23.02 -15.47
C LYS A 196 -3.25 22.76 -16.96
N VAL A 197 -4.20 21.90 -17.35
CA VAL A 197 -4.48 21.58 -18.74
C VAL A 197 -5.89 22.07 -19.05
N ASN A 198 -6.02 23.02 -19.97
CA ASN A 198 -7.26 23.79 -20.17
C ASN A 198 -7.71 24.44 -18.85
N ASP A 199 -8.89 24.12 -18.36
CA ASP A 199 -9.39 24.57 -17.05
C ASP A 199 -9.35 23.49 -15.98
N THR A 200 -8.76 22.32 -16.27
CA THR A 200 -8.59 21.20 -15.36
C THR A 200 -7.26 21.30 -14.61
N TYR A 201 -7.30 21.22 -13.29
CA TYR A 201 -6.12 21.09 -12.45
C TYR A 201 -5.78 19.63 -12.22
N ILE A 202 -4.49 19.27 -12.34
CA ILE A 202 -3.99 17.92 -12.08
C ILE A 202 -3.08 17.97 -10.86
N ILE A 203 -3.42 17.15 -9.86
CA ILE A 203 -2.75 17.13 -8.56
C ILE A 203 -2.24 15.72 -8.30
N PRO A 204 -0.93 15.47 -8.39
CA PRO A 204 -0.37 14.20 -7.95
C PRO A 204 -0.38 14.12 -6.42
N VAL A 205 -0.78 12.97 -5.89
CA VAL A 205 -0.63 12.64 -4.47
C VAL A 205 0.34 11.47 -4.32
N GLY A 206 1.08 11.42 -3.20
CA GLY A 206 2.09 10.39 -2.98
C GLY A 206 1.48 9.00 -2.78
N GLU A 207 2.31 7.99 -3.03
CA GLU A 207 1.95 6.58 -2.89
C GLU A 207 2.06 6.05 -1.45
N LYS A 208 1.58 4.81 -1.22
CA LYS A 208 1.72 4.03 0.04
C LYS A 208 1.18 4.75 1.28
N GLY A 209 0.30 5.72 1.09
CA GLY A 209 -0.29 6.46 2.21
C GLY A 209 0.72 7.24 3.06
N LYS A 210 1.87 7.61 2.51
CA LYS A 210 2.90 8.41 3.18
C LYS A 210 2.48 9.86 3.38
N TYR A 211 1.56 10.35 2.57
CA TYR A 211 1.13 11.75 2.53
C TYR A 211 -0.39 11.88 2.54
N VAL A 212 -0.87 13.02 3.01
CA VAL A 212 -2.26 13.46 2.86
C VAL A 212 -2.25 14.77 2.08
N GLY A 213 -2.96 14.80 0.96
CA GLY A 213 -3.22 16.02 0.20
C GLY A 213 -4.50 16.69 0.68
N LYS A 214 -4.42 17.94 1.15
CA LYS A 214 -5.56 18.82 1.41
C LYS A 214 -5.72 19.76 0.23
N ILE A 215 -6.87 19.71 -0.42
CA ILE A 215 -7.22 20.59 -1.54
C ILE A 215 -8.34 21.50 -1.08
N THR A 216 -8.08 22.81 -1.07
CA THR A 216 -9.07 23.83 -0.75
C THR A 216 -9.52 24.50 -2.04
N LEU A 217 -10.77 24.33 -2.41
CA LEU A 217 -11.34 24.98 -3.60
C LEU A 217 -11.91 26.34 -3.21
N SER A 218 -11.41 27.39 -3.83
CA SER A 218 -11.98 28.74 -3.74
C SER A 218 -12.49 29.17 -5.11
N SER A 219 -13.66 29.82 -5.15
CA SER A 219 -14.21 30.39 -6.37
C SER A 219 -14.45 31.86 -6.18
N GLN A 220 -14.27 32.66 -7.27
CA GLN A 220 -14.78 34.01 -7.32
C GLN A 220 -16.20 33.94 -7.85
N GLN A 221 -17.19 34.31 -7.03
CA GLN A 221 -18.59 34.43 -7.49
C GLN A 221 -18.70 35.49 -8.55
N LYS A 222 -19.14 35.08 -9.73
CA LYS A 222 -19.75 36.00 -10.71
C LYS A 222 -21.25 35.77 -10.68
N GLN A 223 -22.01 36.78 -10.31
CA GLN A 223 -23.45 36.82 -10.60
C GLN A 223 -23.63 36.93 -12.13
N VAL A 224 -24.01 35.85 -12.76
CA VAL A 224 -24.48 35.83 -14.14
C VAL A 224 -25.79 35.03 -14.13
N GLY A 225 -26.90 35.75 -14.35
CA GLY A 225 -28.31 35.35 -14.41
C GLY A 225 -28.63 33.84 -14.39
N GLU A 226 -29.69 33.48 -13.69
CA GLU A 226 -30.37 32.15 -13.61
C GLU A 226 -29.52 30.89 -13.83
N GLY A 227 -28.35 30.79 -13.24
CA GLY A 227 -27.45 29.65 -13.23
C GLY A 227 -26.12 30.09 -12.64
N GLU A 228 -25.84 29.72 -11.39
CA GLU A 228 -24.55 29.97 -10.78
C GLU A 228 -23.54 28.97 -11.35
N HIS A 229 -22.74 29.39 -12.31
CA HIS A 229 -21.55 28.65 -12.73
C HIS A 229 -20.34 29.19 -11.96
N PHE A 230 -19.57 28.30 -11.36
CA PHE A 230 -18.31 28.65 -10.71
C PHE A 230 -17.19 28.79 -11.74
N ASP A 231 -17.08 30.01 -12.32
CA ASP A 231 -15.95 30.35 -13.17
C ASP A 231 -14.70 30.60 -12.29
N ASN A 232 -13.55 30.07 -12.74
CA ASN A 232 -12.24 30.23 -12.10
C ASN A 232 -12.10 29.61 -10.71
N LEU A 233 -12.28 28.27 -10.61
CA LEU A 233 -11.81 27.51 -9.45
C LEU A 233 -10.30 27.70 -9.30
N SER A 234 -9.87 28.06 -8.10
CA SER A 234 -8.45 28.14 -7.74
C SER A 234 -8.18 27.20 -6.58
N PRO A 235 -7.53 26.06 -6.81
CA PRO A 235 -7.18 25.14 -5.75
C PRO A 235 -5.98 25.64 -4.95
N GLY A 236 -6.13 25.72 -3.63
CA GLY A 236 -5.01 25.74 -2.69
C GLY A 236 -4.64 24.30 -2.35
N ILE A 237 -3.35 23.97 -2.38
CA ILE A 237 -2.87 22.61 -2.08
C ILE A 237 -1.92 22.65 -0.92
N GLU A 238 -2.13 21.74 0.00
CA GLU A 238 -1.22 21.42 1.09
C GLU A 238 -0.98 19.92 1.11
N ILE A 239 0.28 19.50 1.08
CA ILE A 239 0.67 18.10 1.17
C ILE A 239 1.38 17.89 2.50
N THR A 240 0.79 17.07 3.35
CA THR A 240 1.28 16.82 4.70
C THR A 240 1.90 15.41 4.76
N PRO A 241 3.22 15.29 5.02
CA PRO A 241 3.84 14.00 5.28
C PRO A 241 3.36 13.47 6.64
N LEU A 242 2.98 12.19 6.69
CA LEU A 242 2.57 11.51 7.93
C LEU A 242 3.82 11.01 8.67
N ASP A 243 4.53 11.92 9.30
CA ASP A 243 5.77 11.65 10.04
C ASP A 243 5.53 11.46 11.56
N GLY A 244 6.60 11.44 12.34
CA GLY A 244 6.57 11.27 13.80
C GLY A 244 5.99 12.45 14.59
N LYS A 245 5.50 13.52 13.94
CA LYS A 245 4.82 14.63 14.61
C LYS A 245 3.37 14.30 14.98
N PHE A 246 2.78 13.33 14.27
CA PHE A 246 1.43 12.87 14.54
C PHE A 246 1.47 11.70 15.51
N GLU A 247 0.69 11.81 16.58
CA GLU A 247 0.47 10.70 17.52
C GLU A 247 -0.37 9.61 16.87
N ASP A 248 -0.16 8.38 17.33
CA ASP A 248 -0.95 7.25 16.86
C ASP A 248 -2.36 7.28 17.47
N SER A 249 -3.37 7.16 16.62
CA SER A 249 -4.76 7.06 17.04
C SER A 249 -5.03 5.75 17.77
N SER A 250 -5.67 5.82 18.93
CA SER A 250 -6.07 4.65 19.72
C SER A 250 -7.01 3.72 18.96
N ASP A 251 -7.96 4.28 18.20
CA ASP A 251 -8.98 3.51 17.47
C ASP A 251 -8.36 2.66 16.36
N ILE A 252 -7.49 3.28 15.57
CA ILE A 252 -6.77 2.57 14.50
C ILE A 252 -5.73 1.60 15.10
N THR A 253 -5.06 1.97 16.18
CA THR A 253 -4.13 1.05 16.86
C THR A 253 -4.84 -0.20 17.35
N MET A 254 -6.05 -0.06 17.88
CA MET A 254 -6.87 -1.21 18.29
C MET A 254 -7.30 -2.06 17.10
N LEU A 255 -7.71 -1.44 16.00
CA LEU A 255 -8.05 -2.14 14.76
C LEU A 255 -6.87 -2.96 14.22
N LEU A 256 -5.66 -2.38 14.21
CA LEU A 256 -4.45 -3.08 13.78
C LEU A 256 -4.07 -4.24 14.73
N LYS A 257 -4.32 -4.12 16.03
CA LYS A 257 -4.17 -5.25 16.96
C LYS A 257 -5.15 -6.39 16.65
N ILE A 258 -6.40 -6.06 16.32
CA ILE A 258 -7.39 -7.06 15.88
C ILE A 258 -6.92 -7.74 14.59
N TYR A 259 -6.37 -6.98 13.63
CA TYR A 259 -5.76 -7.55 12.43
C TYR A 259 -4.66 -8.57 12.78
N GLN A 260 -3.69 -8.22 13.62
CA GLN A 260 -2.62 -9.13 14.02
C GLN A 260 -3.14 -10.37 14.75
N GLN A 261 -4.15 -10.20 15.63
CA GLN A 261 -4.79 -11.32 16.30
C GLN A 261 -5.48 -12.28 15.31
N ARG A 262 -6.11 -11.75 14.26
CA ARG A 262 -6.72 -12.58 13.21
C ARG A 262 -5.68 -13.38 12.42
N LEU A 263 -4.53 -12.79 12.08
CA LEU A 263 -3.46 -13.50 11.40
C LEU A 263 -2.98 -14.70 12.22
N ARG A 264 -2.89 -14.54 13.55
CA ARG A 264 -2.56 -15.59 14.50
C ARG A 264 -3.65 -16.67 14.57
N ASP A 265 -4.91 -16.26 14.81
CA ASP A 265 -6.03 -17.18 15.05
C ASP A 265 -6.38 -17.99 13.79
N GLU A 266 -6.17 -17.41 12.60
CA GLU A 266 -6.34 -18.08 11.32
C GLU A 266 -5.07 -18.80 10.85
N GLU A 267 -3.99 -18.83 11.65
CA GLU A 267 -2.73 -19.55 11.39
C GLU A 267 -2.12 -19.19 10.02
N LEU A 268 -2.04 -17.89 9.67
CA LEU A 268 -1.64 -17.44 8.34
C LEU A 268 -0.23 -17.83 7.94
N LEU A 269 0.68 -18.00 8.91
CA LEU A 269 2.04 -18.51 8.64
C LEU A 269 2.03 -19.90 8.01
N LEU A 270 1.08 -20.77 8.41
CA LEU A 270 0.94 -22.12 7.86
C LEU A 270 0.31 -22.13 6.45
N GLN A 271 -0.32 -21.03 6.06
CA GLN A 271 -0.96 -20.86 4.75
C GLN A 271 -0.02 -20.25 3.70
N VAL A 272 1.20 -19.85 4.07
CA VAL A 272 2.19 -19.32 3.13
C VAL A 272 2.47 -20.36 2.05
N ILE A 273 2.34 -19.94 0.79
CA ILE A 273 2.65 -20.80 -0.35
C ILE A 273 4.16 -21.04 -0.39
N LYS A 274 4.53 -22.28 -0.15
CA LYS A 274 5.94 -22.69 -0.14
C LYS A 274 6.37 -23.17 -1.51
N SER A 275 7.50 -22.66 -1.99
CA SER A 275 8.12 -23.17 -3.21
C SER A 275 8.78 -24.52 -2.96
N ASP A 276 8.67 -25.42 -3.92
CA ASP A 276 9.49 -26.61 -3.95
C ASP A 276 10.94 -26.17 -4.22
N PRO A 277 11.88 -26.47 -3.31
CA PRO A 277 13.27 -26.29 -3.66
C PRO A 277 13.56 -27.24 -4.83
N SER A 278 13.87 -26.69 -5.98
CA SER A 278 14.31 -27.45 -7.18
C SER A 278 15.58 -28.27 -6.93
N SER A 279 16.04 -28.30 -5.69
CA SER A 279 17.18 -29.04 -5.18
C SER A 279 16.75 -29.82 -3.93
N SER A 280 17.32 -31.00 -3.74
CA SER A 280 17.22 -31.80 -2.50
C SER A 280 17.86 -31.13 -1.28
N LEU A 281 18.13 -29.81 -1.34
CA LEU A 281 18.78 -29.05 -0.28
C LEU A 281 17.76 -28.61 0.76
N THR A 282 18.14 -28.73 2.04
CA THR A 282 17.31 -28.34 3.18
C THR A 282 18.03 -27.31 4.06
N PHE A 283 17.24 -26.46 4.71
CA PHE A 283 17.75 -25.58 5.76
C PHE A 283 18.02 -26.42 7.02
N ILE A 284 19.15 -26.17 7.68
CA ILE A 284 19.62 -26.95 8.84
C ILE A 284 19.64 -26.15 10.14
N GLY A 285 19.55 -24.81 10.04
CA GLY A 285 19.53 -23.91 11.19
C GLY A 285 20.92 -23.49 11.70
N ASN A 286 20.90 -22.41 12.47
CA ASN A 286 22.12 -21.74 12.93
C ASN A 286 22.94 -22.60 13.90
N ASP A 287 22.29 -23.42 14.75
CA ASP A 287 22.95 -24.26 15.72
C ASP A 287 23.83 -25.33 15.07
N ASP A 288 23.39 -25.89 13.95
CA ASP A 288 24.16 -26.82 13.15
C ASP A 288 25.43 -26.18 12.58
N CYS A 289 25.33 -24.91 12.16
CA CYS A 289 26.48 -24.14 11.69
C CYS A 289 27.50 -23.88 12.81
N ALA A 290 27.01 -23.64 14.04
CA ALA A 290 27.83 -23.35 15.22
C ALA A 290 28.76 -24.48 15.58
N VAL A 291 28.42 -25.73 15.26
CA VAL A 291 29.25 -26.91 15.55
C VAL A 291 30.64 -26.78 14.93
N CYS A 292 30.74 -26.29 13.70
CA CYS A 292 32.00 -26.12 12.98
C CYS A 292 32.48 -24.66 12.95
N HIS A 293 31.57 -23.69 12.97
CA HIS A 293 31.84 -22.26 12.79
C HIS A 293 31.54 -21.42 14.04
N ASN A 294 31.91 -21.93 15.22
CA ASN A 294 31.57 -21.33 16.52
C ASN A 294 31.98 -19.85 16.67
N LYS A 295 33.13 -19.44 16.11
CA LYS A 295 33.57 -18.05 16.18
C LYS A 295 32.71 -17.12 15.35
N ILE A 296 32.30 -17.61 14.18
CA ILE A 296 31.40 -16.84 13.27
C ILE A 296 30.01 -16.78 13.91
N TYR A 297 29.54 -17.90 14.46
CA TYR A 297 28.25 -17.96 15.16
C TYR A 297 28.17 -16.94 16.32
N LYS A 298 29.22 -16.89 17.18
CA LYS A 298 29.28 -15.90 18.27
C LYS A 298 29.27 -14.45 17.78
N HIS A 299 29.93 -14.18 16.64
CA HIS A 299 29.87 -12.84 16.03
C HIS A 299 28.45 -12.52 15.54
N TRP A 300 27.78 -13.49 14.89
CA TRP A 300 26.41 -13.34 14.44
C TRP A 300 25.42 -13.13 15.60
N GLU A 301 25.55 -13.84 16.71
CA GLU A 301 24.70 -13.69 17.91
C GLU A 301 24.68 -12.24 18.44
N GLU A 302 25.77 -11.49 18.24
CA GLU A 302 25.88 -10.08 18.68
C GLU A 302 25.26 -9.09 17.68
N THR A 303 24.79 -9.55 16.52
CA THR A 303 24.19 -8.69 15.47
C THR A 303 22.67 -8.54 15.65
N GLY A 304 22.11 -7.46 15.09
CA GLY A 304 20.66 -7.28 15.00
C GLY A 304 19.95 -8.38 14.20
N HIS A 305 20.65 -9.09 13.31
CA HIS A 305 20.11 -10.20 12.55
C HIS A 305 19.74 -11.39 13.44
N ALA A 306 20.54 -11.70 14.44
CA ALA A 306 20.25 -12.79 15.37
C ALA A 306 18.96 -12.54 16.18
N SER A 307 18.69 -11.29 16.53
CA SER A 307 17.52 -10.89 17.30
C SER A 307 16.37 -10.32 16.44
N ALA A 308 16.41 -10.55 15.13
CA ALA A 308 15.41 -9.98 14.22
C ALA A 308 13.97 -10.45 14.56
N TYR A 309 13.77 -11.73 14.86
CA TYR A 309 12.46 -12.27 15.20
C TYR A 309 11.91 -11.70 16.52
N GLU A 310 12.76 -11.52 17.54
CA GLU A 310 12.38 -10.92 18.81
C GLU A 310 11.91 -9.47 18.68
N THR A 311 12.27 -8.77 17.60
CA THR A 311 11.74 -7.44 17.33
C THR A 311 10.26 -7.50 16.93
N LEU A 312 9.81 -8.56 16.27
CA LEU A 312 8.40 -8.79 15.94
C LEU A 312 7.59 -9.15 17.17
N GLU A 313 8.13 -10.06 18.04
CA GLU A 313 7.48 -10.47 19.29
C GLU A 313 7.19 -9.26 20.21
N LYS A 314 8.09 -8.27 20.25
CA LYS A 314 7.92 -7.05 21.06
C LYS A 314 6.75 -6.17 20.62
N VAL A 315 6.34 -6.26 19.38
CA VAL A 315 5.25 -5.47 18.78
C VAL A 315 4.06 -6.33 18.35
N GLU A 316 4.06 -7.62 18.73
CA GLU A 316 2.99 -8.59 18.45
C GLU A 316 2.74 -8.80 16.94
N HIS A 317 3.81 -8.79 16.11
CA HIS A 317 3.77 -8.99 14.65
C HIS A 317 4.40 -10.32 14.19
N GLU A 318 4.73 -11.21 15.11
CA GLU A 318 5.40 -12.50 14.85
C GLU A 318 4.53 -13.54 14.13
N TYR A 319 3.25 -13.21 13.88
CA TYR A 319 2.32 -14.05 13.12
C TYR A 319 1.97 -13.46 11.73
N ASP A 320 2.54 -12.30 11.40
CA ASP A 320 2.32 -11.65 10.11
C ASP A 320 3.31 -12.18 9.08
N PRO A 321 2.86 -12.94 8.04
CA PRO A 321 3.76 -13.48 7.02
C PRO A 321 4.63 -12.42 6.33
N GLU A 322 4.12 -11.20 6.13
CA GLU A 322 4.87 -10.12 5.49
C GLU A 322 6.03 -9.61 6.36
N CYS A 323 5.86 -9.64 7.69
CA CYS A 323 6.92 -9.28 8.60
C CYS A 323 7.91 -10.44 8.77
N VAL A 324 7.37 -11.64 8.99
CA VAL A 324 8.16 -12.85 9.30
C VAL A 324 9.08 -13.23 8.15
N GLU A 325 8.69 -13.02 6.88
CA GLU A 325 9.49 -13.36 5.70
C GLU A 325 10.92 -12.81 5.79
N CYS A 326 11.08 -11.57 6.25
CA CYS A 326 12.39 -10.92 6.40
C CYS A 326 13.07 -11.21 7.75
N HIS A 327 12.34 -11.77 8.72
CA HIS A 327 12.82 -11.96 10.09
C HIS A 327 13.14 -13.41 10.46
N VAL A 328 13.10 -14.34 9.49
CA VAL A 328 13.40 -15.76 9.66
C VAL A 328 14.17 -16.33 8.47
N VAL A 329 14.56 -17.58 8.54
CA VAL A 329 15.22 -18.30 7.44
C VAL A 329 14.18 -19.04 6.60
N GLY A 330 13.99 -18.65 5.35
CA GLY A 330 13.33 -19.46 4.32
C GLY A 330 11.84 -19.69 4.52
N LEU A 331 11.05 -18.73 5.00
CA LEU A 331 9.59 -18.86 5.17
C LEU A 331 8.89 -19.43 3.93
N ASN A 332 9.34 -19.02 2.73
CA ASN A 332 8.74 -19.41 1.44
C ASN A 332 9.26 -20.77 0.90
N TYR A 333 9.93 -21.59 1.71
CA TYR A 333 10.47 -22.89 1.32
C TYR A 333 9.94 -24.00 2.21
N PHE A 334 9.72 -25.21 1.65
CA PHE A 334 9.21 -26.37 2.38
C PHE A 334 10.07 -26.79 3.59
N THR A 335 11.37 -26.54 3.55
CA THR A 335 12.30 -26.86 4.63
C THR A 335 12.71 -25.65 5.46
N GLY A 336 12.11 -24.47 5.19
CA GLY A 336 12.36 -23.24 5.90
C GLY A 336 11.53 -23.09 7.17
N PHE A 337 11.50 -21.87 7.69
CA PHE A 337 10.72 -21.55 8.88
C PHE A 337 9.23 -21.85 8.67
N GLU A 338 8.60 -22.38 9.70
CA GLU A 338 7.18 -22.67 9.73
C GLU A 338 6.50 -21.97 10.91
N THR A 339 6.89 -22.34 12.13
CA THR A 339 6.53 -21.65 13.37
C THR A 339 7.69 -21.69 14.36
N ILE A 340 7.63 -20.87 15.40
CA ILE A 340 8.65 -20.87 16.45
C ILE A 340 8.68 -22.20 17.21
N GLU A 341 7.55 -22.90 17.29
CA GLU A 341 7.42 -24.19 17.97
C GLU A 341 7.99 -25.34 17.12
N SER A 342 7.74 -25.33 15.79
CA SER A 342 8.15 -26.44 14.91
C SER A 342 9.58 -26.28 14.38
N THR A 343 10.04 -25.06 14.14
CA THR A 343 11.34 -24.75 13.51
C THR A 343 12.11 -23.65 14.24
N PRO A 344 12.34 -23.75 15.58
CA PRO A 344 12.96 -22.67 16.37
C PRO A 344 14.39 -22.32 15.93
N GLY A 345 15.12 -23.26 15.34
CA GLY A 345 16.49 -23.05 14.83
C GLY A 345 16.59 -22.17 13.58
N LEU A 346 15.44 -21.83 12.96
CA LEU A 346 15.36 -20.99 11.77
C LEU A 346 14.86 -19.56 12.06
N LYS A 347 14.67 -19.22 13.34
CA LYS A 347 14.34 -17.85 13.74
C LYS A 347 15.51 -16.89 13.52
N GLY A 348 15.18 -15.62 13.30
CA GLY A 348 16.18 -14.58 13.01
C GLY A 348 16.69 -14.64 11.57
N VAL A 349 17.43 -13.64 11.14
CA VAL A 349 18.14 -13.63 9.85
C VAL A 349 19.43 -14.44 10.04
N GLY A 350 19.33 -15.75 9.79
CA GLY A 350 20.38 -16.71 10.06
C GLY A 350 21.44 -16.78 8.98
N CYS A 351 22.41 -17.70 9.21
CA CYS A 351 23.50 -17.95 8.26
C CYS A 351 22.97 -18.26 6.86
N GLU A 352 21.94 -19.10 6.78
CA GLU A 352 21.36 -19.60 5.54
C GLU A 352 20.51 -18.55 4.80
N SER A 353 20.15 -17.43 5.44
CA SER A 353 19.53 -16.30 4.73
C SER A 353 20.49 -15.66 3.71
N CYS A 354 21.80 -15.67 4.00
CA CYS A 354 22.84 -15.19 3.09
C CYS A 354 23.49 -16.32 2.28
N HIS A 355 23.74 -17.47 2.91
CA HIS A 355 24.51 -18.57 2.31
C HIS A 355 23.65 -19.60 1.56
N GLY A 356 22.32 -19.59 1.74
CA GLY A 356 21.42 -20.61 1.21
C GLY A 356 21.42 -21.91 2.06
N PRO A 357 20.61 -22.93 1.66
CA PRO A 357 20.45 -24.18 2.40
C PRO A 357 21.76 -24.93 2.63
N GLY A 358 22.04 -25.28 3.89
CA GLY A 358 23.33 -25.81 4.34
C GLY A 358 23.48 -27.34 4.34
N SER A 359 22.43 -28.12 4.05
CA SER A 359 22.45 -29.58 4.18
C SER A 359 23.58 -30.25 3.41
N ASN A 360 23.79 -29.90 2.13
CA ASN A 360 24.87 -30.49 1.35
C ASN A 360 26.26 -30.08 1.86
N HIS A 361 26.41 -28.85 2.35
CA HIS A 361 27.68 -28.43 2.96
C HIS A 361 27.97 -29.22 4.25
N LYS A 362 26.97 -29.46 5.09
CA LYS A 362 27.08 -30.26 6.31
C LYS A 362 27.59 -31.67 6.01
N GLU A 363 27.12 -32.30 4.95
CA GLU A 363 27.52 -33.65 4.53
C GLU A 363 28.90 -33.68 3.86
N THR A 364 29.16 -32.75 2.92
CA THR A 364 30.34 -32.77 2.04
C THR A 364 31.51 -31.96 2.58
N GLN A 365 31.26 -31.03 3.49
CA GLN A 365 32.21 -30.01 3.97
C GLN A 365 32.90 -29.24 2.82
N SER A 366 32.20 -29.04 1.71
CA SER A 366 32.69 -28.35 0.53
C SER A 366 33.08 -26.91 0.86
N LYS A 367 34.28 -26.51 0.46
CA LYS A 367 34.79 -25.14 0.65
C LYS A 367 34.16 -24.13 -0.30
N ASP A 368 33.37 -24.58 -1.25
CA ASP A 368 32.67 -23.71 -2.21
C ASP A 368 31.38 -23.14 -1.62
N TYR A 369 30.81 -23.80 -0.62
CA TYR A 369 29.71 -23.25 0.16
C TYR A 369 30.20 -22.04 0.97
N GLY A 370 29.46 -20.97 0.97
CA GLY A 370 29.84 -19.74 1.68
C GLY A 370 30.71 -18.74 0.89
N ARG A 371 31.11 -19.07 -0.34
CA ARG A 371 31.66 -18.11 -1.29
C ARG A 371 30.53 -17.31 -1.93
N VAL A 372 29.71 -16.67 -1.10
CA VAL A 372 28.61 -15.84 -1.58
C VAL A 372 29.13 -14.45 -1.82
N ASP A 373 28.91 -13.93 -3.01
CA ASP A 373 29.07 -12.51 -3.28
C ASP A 373 27.82 -11.80 -2.71
N VAL A 374 27.96 -11.33 -1.47
CA VAL A 374 26.88 -10.62 -0.78
C VAL A 374 26.91 -9.17 -1.25
N GLY A 375 26.14 -8.90 -2.32
CA GLY A 375 25.95 -7.56 -2.85
C GLY A 375 24.75 -6.83 -2.25
N VAL A 376 24.60 -5.56 -2.59
CA VAL A 376 23.48 -4.69 -2.24
C VAL A 376 22.13 -5.34 -2.55
N GLU A 377 22.02 -6.05 -3.68
CA GLU A 377 20.79 -6.69 -4.15
C GLU A 377 20.23 -7.68 -3.13
N ARG A 378 21.08 -8.50 -2.52
CA ARG A 378 20.62 -9.46 -1.50
C ARG A 378 20.17 -8.77 -0.21
N CYS A 379 20.82 -7.70 0.20
CA CYS A 379 20.39 -6.93 1.36
C CYS A 379 19.08 -6.20 1.07
N GLY A 380 18.90 -5.70 -0.15
CA GLY A 380 17.71 -4.97 -0.60
C GLY A 380 16.41 -5.78 -0.59
N THR A 381 16.47 -7.11 -0.54
CA THR A 381 15.26 -7.94 -0.39
C THR A 381 14.51 -7.68 0.93
N CYS A 382 15.24 -7.29 1.99
CA CYS A 382 14.66 -6.95 3.29
C CYS A 382 14.88 -5.47 3.64
N HIS A 383 16.04 -4.91 3.28
CA HIS A 383 16.38 -3.50 3.53
C HIS A 383 15.98 -2.63 2.36
N ASN A 384 14.70 -2.29 2.26
CA ASN A 384 14.13 -1.38 1.28
C ASN A 384 13.70 -0.06 1.93
N ASP A 385 13.26 0.91 1.14
CA ASP A 385 12.87 2.24 1.61
C ASP A 385 11.69 2.23 2.59
N GLU A 386 10.86 1.18 2.55
CA GLU A 386 9.70 1.04 3.42
C GLU A 386 10.09 0.56 4.82
N HIS A 387 10.95 -0.48 4.88
CA HIS A 387 11.31 -1.14 6.13
C HIS A 387 12.64 -0.66 6.72
N SER A 388 13.49 -0.07 5.88
CA SER A 388 14.83 0.37 6.27
C SER A 388 15.25 1.68 5.58
N PRO A 389 14.50 2.79 5.76
CA PRO A 389 14.70 4.05 5.02
C PRO A 389 16.06 4.73 5.27
N ASN A 390 16.85 4.21 6.20
CA ASN A 390 18.22 4.66 6.50
C ASN A 390 19.26 3.63 6.11
N PHE A 391 18.91 2.65 5.26
CA PHE A 391 19.85 1.63 4.86
C PHE A 391 20.93 2.20 3.94
N GLU A 392 22.17 2.12 4.42
CA GLU A 392 23.39 2.40 3.64
C GLU A 392 24.23 1.12 3.67
N PHE A 393 24.44 0.50 2.51
CA PHE A 393 25.06 -0.82 2.40
C PHE A 393 26.41 -0.89 3.13
N GLU A 394 27.32 0.06 2.91
CA GLU A 394 28.64 0.04 3.49
C GLU A 394 28.60 0.08 5.03
N ASP A 395 27.72 0.89 5.60
CA ASP A 395 27.57 1.04 7.05
C ASP A 395 26.97 -0.21 7.70
N TYR A 396 25.96 -0.79 7.03
CA TYR A 396 25.28 -2.01 7.53
C TYR A 396 26.17 -3.23 7.35
N TRP A 397 26.89 -3.33 6.22
CA TRP A 397 27.83 -4.41 5.95
C TRP A 397 28.92 -4.50 7.03
N GLN A 398 29.46 -3.38 7.50
CA GLN A 398 30.47 -3.36 8.57
C GLN A 398 29.97 -3.97 9.87
N LYS A 399 28.67 -3.92 10.16
CA LYS A 399 28.03 -4.45 11.38
C LYS A 399 27.82 -5.94 11.35
N ILE A 400 27.68 -6.54 10.15
CA ILE A 400 27.29 -7.96 10.00
C ILE A 400 28.38 -8.82 9.37
N LYS A 401 29.34 -8.22 8.64
CA LYS A 401 30.43 -9.01 8.05
C LYS A 401 31.22 -9.72 9.14
N HIS A 402 31.29 -11.02 9.05
CA HIS A 402 32.08 -11.84 9.98
C HIS A 402 33.51 -12.06 9.47
N PRO A 403 34.50 -12.28 10.35
CA PRO A 403 35.84 -12.64 9.97
C PRO A 403 35.85 -13.96 9.21
N ARG A 404 36.75 -14.08 8.22
CA ARG A 404 37.01 -15.39 7.60
C ARG A 404 37.74 -16.25 8.62
N GLU A 405 37.26 -17.47 8.88
CA GLU A 405 38.02 -18.40 9.66
C GLU A 405 39.31 -18.72 8.91
N GLY A 406 40.43 -18.33 9.49
CA GLY A 406 41.77 -18.66 8.96
C GLY A 406 41.98 -20.17 8.93
N LYS A 407 42.77 -20.62 7.97
CA LYS A 407 43.22 -22.02 7.85
C LYS A 407 43.86 -22.50 9.12
#